data_0f808c06ae9db60d20f08721b0c01ab4
#
_entry.id   0f808c06ae9db60d20f08721b0c01ab4
#
_cell.length_a   1.000
_cell.length_b   1.000
_cell.length_c   1.000
_cell.angle_alpha   90.00
_cell.angle_beta   90.00
_cell.angle_gamma   90.00
#
_symmetry.space_group_name_H-M   'P 1'
#
loop_
_entity.id
_entity.type
_entity.pdbx_description
1 polymer ?
#
loop_
_entity_poly.entity_id
_entity_poly.type
_entity_poly.pdbx_seq_one_letter_code
_entity_poly.pdbx_strand_id
1 'polypeptide(L)'
;MKNFIAIDFETANFQPTSICSVGMVFVENDQIINTLYSLIRPNPNYYIERFSEIHGIVYEDTQNAVTFDAFWEQTLPLIGNLALVAHNRAFDQRCLNATLEAYKLPKFKNDFFCSLIQARKKLPHLQNHKLKTVAKHCGFNLQNHHHALADAEACAVISLKLF
;
A
#
# COMPACT_ATOMS: atom_id res chain seq x y z
N MET A 1 15.76 -8.98 2.03
CA MET A 1 15.64 -7.68 2.72
C MET A 1 15.01 -7.92 4.08
N LYS A 2 15.72 -7.61 5.16
CA LYS A 2 15.31 -8.04 6.52
C LYS A 2 14.34 -7.07 7.22
N ASN A 3 14.45 -5.79 6.88
CA ASN A 3 13.68 -4.73 7.52
C ASN A 3 13.07 -3.85 6.44
N PHE A 4 11.74 -3.71 6.43
CA PHE A 4 10.99 -2.92 5.47
C PHE A 4 9.53 -2.75 5.92
N ILE A 5 8.81 -1.90 5.22
CA ILE A 5 7.36 -1.75 5.38
C ILE A 5 6.70 -2.07 4.03
N ALA A 6 5.82 -3.06 4.00
CA ALA A 6 4.93 -3.25 2.86
C ALA A 6 3.76 -2.27 2.99
N ILE A 7 3.41 -1.61 1.89
CA ILE A 7 2.36 -0.59 1.85
C ILE A 7 1.45 -0.80 0.64
N ASP A 8 0.18 -0.47 0.81
CA ASP A 8 -0.81 -0.45 -0.25
C ASP A 8 -1.82 0.67 0.01
N PHE A 9 -2.28 1.33 -1.06
CA PHE A 9 -3.27 2.40 -1.02
C PHE A 9 -4.50 2.06 -1.88
N GLU A 10 -5.69 2.41 -1.38
CA GLU A 10 -6.88 2.52 -2.22
C GLU A 10 -7.21 4.00 -2.47
N THR A 11 -7.79 4.28 -3.63
CA THR A 11 -8.14 5.65 -4.04
C THR A 11 -9.62 5.77 -4.35
N ALA A 12 -10.22 6.90 -3.99
CA ALA A 12 -11.65 7.17 -4.19
C ALA A 12 -12.02 7.51 -5.65
N ASN A 13 -11.04 8.00 -6.43
CA ASN A 13 -11.22 8.45 -7.81
C ASN A 13 -9.88 8.44 -8.58
N PHE A 14 -9.86 8.96 -9.81
CA PHE A 14 -8.66 8.99 -10.67
C PHE A 14 -7.54 9.94 -10.21
N GLN A 15 -7.80 10.82 -9.24
CA GLN A 15 -6.76 11.70 -8.72
C GLN A 15 -5.82 10.91 -7.80
N PRO A 16 -4.51 10.97 -8.00
CA PRO A 16 -3.57 10.23 -7.16
C PRO A 16 -3.56 10.70 -5.69
N THR A 17 -4.08 11.89 -5.42
CA THR A 17 -4.22 12.46 -4.08
C THR A 17 -5.45 11.95 -3.32
N SER A 18 -6.35 11.20 -4.01
CA SER A 18 -7.62 10.73 -3.43
C SER A 18 -7.49 9.43 -2.62
N ILE A 19 -6.36 9.24 -1.94
CA ILE A 19 -6.16 8.08 -1.05
C ILE A 19 -7.32 8.03 -0.06
N CYS A 20 -8.03 6.88 -0.03
CA CYS A 20 -9.18 6.65 0.87
C CYS A 20 -8.92 5.56 1.91
N SER A 21 -7.92 4.73 1.72
CA SER A 21 -7.41 3.85 2.76
C SER A 21 -5.93 3.54 2.56
N VAL A 22 -5.29 3.11 3.63
CA VAL A 22 -3.89 2.70 3.66
C VAL A 22 -3.73 1.46 4.52
N GLY A 23 -2.97 0.49 4.01
CA GLY A 23 -2.48 -0.65 4.74
C GLY A 23 -0.95 -0.63 4.82
N MET A 24 -0.41 -0.90 6.00
CA MET A 24 1.04 -0.99 6.22
C MET A 24 1.35 -2.22 7.05
N VAL A 25 2.39 -2.96 6.66
CA VAL A 25 2.90 -4.13 7.38
C VAL A 25 4.38 -3.93 7.67
N PHE A 26 4.72 -3.87 8.94
CA PHE A 26 6.08 -3.66 9.41
C PHE A 26 6.81 -4.98 9.55
N VAL A 27 7.95 -5.09 8.90
CA VAL A 27 8.79 -6.29 8.92
C VAL A 27 10.15 -5.94 9.50
N GLU A 28 10.55 -6.68 10.53
CA GLU A 28 11.87 -6.61 11.13
C GLU A 28 12.45 -8.01 11.31
N ASN A 29 13.72 -8.19 10.99
CA ASN A 29 14.43 -9.47 11.08
C ASN A 29 13.67 -10.64 10.43
N ASP A 30 13.12 -10.39 9.23
CA ASP A 30 12.33 -11.33 8.44
C ASP A 30 11.01 -11.77 9.11
N GLN A 31 10.52 -11.01 10.11
CA GLN A 31 9.25 -11.28 10.80
C GLN A 31 8.31 -10.07 10.70
N ILE A 32 7.02 -10.35 10.52
CA ILE A 32 5.99 -9.32 10.62
C ILE A 32 5.82 -9.00 12.11
N ILE A 33 6.10 -7.75 12.49
CA ILE A 33 6.06 -7.30 13.88
C ILE A 33 4.87 -6.41 14.20
N ASN A 34 4.30 -5.75 13.19
CA ASN A 34 3.16 -4.85 13.37
C ASN A 34 2.40 -4.66 12.07
N THR A 35 1.13 -4.32 12.18
CA THR A 35 0.27 -3.92 11.05
C THR A 35 -0.48 -2.66 11.40
N LEU A 36 -0.79 -1.85 10.37
CA LEU A 36 -1.57 -0.63 10.51
C LEU A 36 -2.54 -0.53 9.35
N TYR A 37 -3.79 -0.23 9.66
CA TYR A 37 -4.82 0.10 8.68
C TYR A 37 -5.50 1.40 9.08
N SER A 38 -5.76 2.27 8.12
CA SER A 38 -6.56 3.46 8.36
C SER A 38 -7.41 3.79 7.14
N LEU A 39 -8.66 4.17 7.38
CA LEU A 39 -9.44 4.94 6.44
C LEU A 39 -8.90 6.38 6.42
N ILE A 40 -8.87 6.97 5.25
CA ILE A 40 -8.37 8.33 5.01
C ILE A 40 -9.47 9.14 4.33
N ARG A 41 -9.70 10.37 4.77
CA ARG A 41 -10.57 11.29 4.05
C ARG A 41 -9.85 11.75 2.77
N PRO A 42 -10.32 11.34 1.59
CA PRO A 42 -9.62 11.61 0.33
C PRO A 42 -9.60 13.11 -0.02
N ASN A 43 -8.60 13.49 -0.79
CA ASN A 43 -8.50 14.86 -1.32
C ASN A 43 -8.23 14.81 -2.85
N PRO A 44 -9.19 15.19 -3.71
CA PRO A 44 -10.55 15.70 -3.40
C PRO A 44 -11.48 14.62 -2.83
N ASN A 45 -12.42 15.06 -1.97
CA ASN A 45 -13.34 14.17 -1.26
C ASN A 45 -14.61 13.89 -2.08
N TYR A 46 -14.46 13.11 -3.16
CA TYR A 46 -15.57 12.52 -3.90
C TYR A 46 -15.20 11.12 -4.37
N TYR A 47 -16.22 10.28 -4.55
CA TYR A 47 -16.07 8.90 -4.99
C TYR A 47 -16.61 8.70 -6.40
N ILE A 48 -15.92 7.86 -7.16
CA ILE A 48 -16.41 7.31 -8.43
C ILE A 48 -16.85 5.88 -8.13
N GLU A 49 -18.09 5.53 -8.45
CA GLU A 49 -18.72 4.25 -8.16
C GLU A 49 -17.84 3.04 -8.49
N ARG A 50 -17.20 3.04 -9.66
CA ARG A 50 -16.28 1.99 -10.08
C ARG A 50 -15.17 1.71 -9.06
N PHE A 51 -14.66 2.70 -8.35
CA PHE A 51 -13.62 2.51 -7.33
C PHE A 51 -14.23 1.87 -6.09
N SER A 52 -15.39 2.36 -5.66
CA SER A 52 -16.12 1.77 -4.53
C SER A 52 -16.52 0.32 -4.78
N GLU A 53 -16.89 -0.04 -6.02
CA GLU A 53 -17.16 -1.44 -6.40
C GLU A 53 -15.92 -2.34 -6.26
N ILE A 54 -14.71 -1.79 -6.41
CA ILE A 54 -13.47 -2.55 -6.32
C ILE A 54 -13.08 -2.81 -4.85
N HIS A 55 -13.05 -1.77 -4.02
CA HIS A 55 -12.52 -1.85 -2.64
C HIS A 55 -13.61 -1.77 -1.55
N GLY A 56 -14.86 -1.52 -1.92
CA GLY A 56 -15.99 -1.50 -0.99
C GLY A 56 -16.12 -0.24 -0.13
N ILE A 57 -15.20 0.73 -0.24
CA ILE A 57 -15.21 1.96 0.55
C ILE A 57 -16.06 3.01 -0.17
N VAL A 58 -16.94 3.69 0.58
CA VAL A 58 -17.82 4.75 0.09
C VAL A 58 -17.57 6.06 0.86
N TYR A 59 -18.19 7.13 0.38
CA TYR A 59 -18.03 8.47 0.99
C TYR A 59 -18.36 8.49 2.49
N GLU A 60 -19.42 7.78 2.88
CA GLU A 60 -19.90 7.71 4.26
C GLU A 60 -18.85 7.13 5.23
N ASP A 61 -18.01 6.20 4.74
CA ASP A 61 -16.97 5.56 5.54
C ASP A 61 -15.82 6.52 5.87
N THR A 62 -15.55 7.49 4.97
CA THR A 62 -14.36 8.33 5.06
C THR A 62 -14.60 9.81 5.29
N GLN A 63 -15.86 10.27 5.25
CA GLN A 63 -16.19 11.70 5.43
C GLN A 63 -15.65 12.29 6.74
N ASN A 64 -15.60 11.48 7.81
CA ASN A 64 -15.09 11.84 9.14
C ASN A 64 -13.75 11.18 9.46
N ALA A 65 -13.11 10.51 8.50
CA ALA A 65 -11.80 9.89 8.69
C ALA A 65 -10.71 10.97 8.81
N VAL A 66 -9.56 10.56 9.33
CA VAL A 66 -8.38 11.42 9.41
C VAL A 66 -7.95 11.86 8.00
N THR A 67 -7.37 13.03 7.88
CA THR A 67 -6.73 13.50 6.66
C THR A 67 -5.38 12.80 6.47
N PHE A 68 -4.88 12.75 5.23
CA PHE A 68 -3.63 12.08 4.95
C PHE A 68 -2.44 12.71 5.68
N ASP A 69 -2.39 14.03 5.78
CA ASP A 69 -1.34 14.75 6.49
C ASP A 69 -1.29 14.37 7.97
N ALA A 70 -2.45 14.37 8.66
CA ALA A 70 -2.53 13.97 10.07
C ALA A 70 -2.13 12.49 10.27
N PHE A 71 -2.55 11.60 9.38
CA PHE A 71 -2.15 10.20 9.38
C PHE A 71 -0.63 10.06 9.16
N TRP A 72 -0.09 10.75 8.15
CA TRP A 72 1.32 10.64 7.77
C TRP A 72 2.26 11.16 8.87
N GLU A 73 1.92 12.29 9.49
CA GLU A 73 2.68 12.84 10.61
C GLU A 73 2.76 11.86 11.80
N GLN A 74 1.68 11.14 12.08
CA GLN A 74 1.66 10.14 13.15
C GLN A 74 2.44 8.87 12.80
N THR A 75 2.49 8.49 11.54
CA THR A 75 3.15 7.25 11.10
C THR A 75 4.61 7.45 10.71
N LEU A 76 5.01 8.65 10.34
CA LEU A 76 6.37 8.97 9.92
C LEU A 76 7.46 8.54 10.94
N PRO A 77 7.29 8.74 12.26
CA PRO A 77 8.24 8.23 13.26
C PRO A 77 8.36 6.70 13.27
N LEU A 78 7.28 5.97 12.96
CA LEU A 78 7.28 4.51 12.88
C LEU A 78 8.00 4.03 11.61
N ILE A 79 7.89 4.79 10.52
CA ILE A 79 8.57 4.49 9.25
C ILE A 79 10.09 4.67 9.42
N GLY A 80 10.52 5.75 10.07
CA GLY A 80 11.92 6.04 10.28
C GLY A 80 12.72 6.00 8.97
N ASN A 81 13.75 5.17 8.94
CA ASN A 81 14.62 4.96 7.76
C ASN A 81 14.28 3.67 6.99
N LEU A 82 13.18 2.99 7.32
CA LEU A 82 12.80 1.75 6.63
C LEU A 82 12.40 2.03 5.18
N ALA A 83 12.78 1.11 4.30
CA ALA A 83 12.32 1.12 2.93
C ALA A 83 10.82 0.77 2.84
N LEU A 84 10.11 1.32 1.87
CA LEU A 84 8.78 0.88 1.50
C LEU A 84 8.86 -0.17 0.39
N VAL A 85 7.88 -1.07 0.38
CA VAL A 85 7.67 -2.04 -0.70
C VAL A 85 6.20 -2.06 -1.06
N ALA A 86 5.86 -2.01 -2.37
CA ALA A 86 4.50 -2.20 -2.85
C ALA A 86 4.46 -3.18 -4.02
N HIS A 87 3.30 -3.81 -4.24
CA HIS A 87 3.10 -4.66 -5.41
C HIS A 87 2.54 -3.82 -6.56
N ASN A 88 3.39 -3.47 -7.53
CA ASN A 88 3.19 -2.43 -8.54
C ASN A 88 3.43 -1.01 -7.99
N ARG A 89 4.57 -0.86 -7.31
CA ARG A 89 5.06 0.39 -6.69
C ARG A 89 4.72 1.69 -7.44
N ALA A 90 4.70 1.66 -8.76
CA ALA A 90 4.48 2.86 -9.56
C ALA A 90 3.15 3.57 -9.22
N PHE A 91 2.12 2.80 -8.84
CA PHE A 91 0.85 3.35 -8.39
C PHE A 91 0.99 4.00 -7.00
N ASP A 92 1.45 3.24 -6.02
CA ASP A 92 1.54 3.70 -4.63
C ASP A 92 2.52 4.87 -4.48
N GLN A 93 3.66 4.79 -5.15
CA GLN A 93 4.65 5.87 -5.13
C GLN A 93 4.11 7.15 -5.75
N ARG A 94 3.32 7.05 -6.84
CA ARG A 94 2.65 8.19 -7.45
C ARG A 94 1.63 8.80 -6.49
N CYS A 95 0.80 7.97 -5.86
CA CYS A 95 -0.20 8.44 -4.89
C CYS A 95 0.48 9.12 -3.69
N LEU A 96 1.51 8.49 -3.11
CA LEU A 96 2.27 9.05 -2.00
C LEU A 96 2.88 10.41 -2.36
N ASN A 97 3.61 10.48 -3.46
CA ASN A 97 4.31 11.71 -3.86
C ASN A 97 3.33 12.85 -4.16
N ALA A 98 2.25 12.58 -4.91
CA ALA A 98 1.25 13.58 -5.23
C ALA A 98 0.52 14.09 -3.97
N THR A 99 0.24 13.19 -3.03
CA THR A 99 -0.44 13.56 -1.78
C THR A 99 0.47 14.36 -0.86
N LEU A 100 1.73 13.97 -0.70
CA LEU A 100 2.71 14.75 0.05
C LEU A 100 2.87 16.16 -0.52
N GLU A 101 2.93 16.30 -1.84
CA GLU A 101 3.01 17.60 -2.52
C GLU A 101 1.74 18.44 -2.27
N ALA A 102 0.54 17.84 -2.41
CA ALA A 102 -0.74 18.53 -2.19
C ALA A 102 -0.89 19.07 -0.77
N TYR A 103 -0.38 18.35 0.23
CA TYR A 103 -0.37 18.78 1.64
C TYR A 103 0.88 19.58 2.04
N LYS A 104 1.78 19.88 1.08
CA LYS A 104 3.04 20.60 1.32
C LYS A 104 3.94 19.94 2.37
N LEU A 105 3.86 18.61 2.43
CA LEU A 105 4.71 17.79 3.30
C LEU A 105 6.08 17.52 2.66
N PRO A 106 7.12 17.23 3.44
CA PRO A 106 8.42 16.83 2.91
C PRO A 106 8.31 15.59 2.01
N LYS A 107 9.08 15.58 0.92
CA LYS A 107 9.17 14.41 0.05
C LYS A 107 9.68 13.19 0.81
N PHE A 108 9.09 12.03 0.54
CA PHE A 108 9.59 10.76 1.04
C PHE A 108 10.96 10.46 0.39
N LYS A 109 11.96 10.13 1.21
CA LYS A 109 13.36 9.97 0.74
C LYS A 109 13.89 8.55 0.85
N ASN A 110 13.21 7.68 1.62
CA ASN A 110 13.68 6.31 1.78
C ASN A 110 13.46 5.53 0.48
N ASP A 111 14.17 4.42 0.34
CA ASP A 111 13.99 3.53 -0.80
C ASP A 111 12.57 3.02 -0.91
N PHE A 112 12.10 2.83 -2.15
CA PHE A 112 10.79 2.27 -2.43
C PHE A 112 10.91 1.16 -3.47
N PHE A 113 10.78 -0.08 -3.05
CA PHE A 113 10.96 -1.28 -3.87
C PHE A 113 9.64 -1.78 -4.47
N CYS A 114 9.74 -2.65 -5.47
CA CYS A 114 8.60 -3.19 -6.20
C CYS A 114 8.61 -4.71 -6.19
N SER A 115 7.71 -5.34 -5.45
CA SER A 115 7.60 -6.80 -5.39
C SER A 115 7.12 -7.42 -6.71
N LEU A 116 6.36 -6.68 -7.53
CA LEU A 116 5.96 -7.12 -8.88
C LEU A 116 7.17 -7.29 -9.82
N ILE A 117 8.11 -6.33 -9.82
CA ILE A 117 9.33 -6.42 -10.64
C ILE A 117 10.17 -7.59 -10.18
N GLN A 118 10.31 -7.78 -8.87
CA GLN A 118 11.05 -8.88 -8.29
C GLN A 118 10.42 -10.24 -8.62
N ALA A 119 9.08 -10.32 -8.55
CA ALA A 119 8.35 -11.53 -8.93
C ALA A 119 8.54 -11.89 -10.40
N ARG A 120 8.48 -10.92 -11.32
CA ARG A 120 8.75 -11.15 -12.74
C ARG A 120 10.16 -11.69 -12.99
N LYS A 121 11.14 -11.22 -12.22
CA LYS A 121 12.54 -11.66 -12.33
C LYS A 121 12.76 -13.07 -11.75
N LYS A 122 12.20 -13.35 -10.58
CA LYS A 122 12.47 -14.60 -9.84
C LYS A 122 11.51 -15.74 -10.16
N LEU A 123 10.31 -15.42 -10.65
CA LEU A 123 9.22 -16.38 -10.92
C LEU A 123 8.70 -16.25 -12.36
N PRO A 124 9.57 -16.28 -13.41
CA PRO A 124 9.16 -16.03 -14.80
C PRO A 124 8.20 -17.10 -15.33
N HIS A 125 8.11 -18.25 -14.67
CA HIS A 125 7.24 -19.38 -15.05
C HIS A 125 5.77 -19.20 -14.65
N LEU A 126 5.43 -18.19 -13.82
CA LEU A 126 4.04 -17.96 -13.43
C LEU A 126 3.21 -17.45 -14.60
N GLN A 127 1.96 -17.91 -14.70
CA GLN A 127 1.00 -17.50 -15.73
C GLN A 127 0.81 -15.96 -15.78
N ASN A 128 0.83 -15.33 -14.62
CA ASN A 128 0.83 -13.88 -14.47
C ASN A 128 1.46 -13.50 -13.12
N HIS A 129 1.73 -12.20 -12.95
CA HIS A 129 2.35 -11.68 -11.73
C HIS A 129 1.42 -10.74 -10.96
N LYS A 130 0.10 -10.96 -11.04
CA LYS A 130 -0.87 -10.26 -10.19
C LYS A 130 -0.63 -10.61 -8.72
N LEU A 131 -0.93 -9.69 -7.82
CA LEU A 131 -0.71 -9.85 -6.38
C LEU A 131 -1.21 -11.21 -5.86
N LYS A 132 -2.47 -11.55 -6.14
CA LYS A 132 -3.10 -12.81 -5.72
C LYS A 132 -2.37 -14.05 -6.22
N THR A 133 -1.89 -14.04 -7.48
CA THR A 133 -1.16 -15.17 -8.08
C THR A 133 0.18 -15.38 -7.41
N VAL A 134 0.95 -14.29 -7.23
CA VAL A 134 2.28 -14.34 -6.60
C VAL A 134 2.17 -14.66 -5.11
N ALA A 135 1.22 -14.07 -4.40
CA ALA A 135 0.95 -14.36 -2.99
C ALA A 135 0.65 -15.85 -2.76
N LYS A 136 -0.24 -16.43 -3.58
CA LYS A 136 -0.57 -17.86 -3.53
C LYS A 136 0.67 -18.73 -3.75
N HIS A 137 1.52 -18.40 -4.73
CA HIS A 137 2.77 -19.12 -4.97
C HIS A 137 3.73 -19.01 -3.76
N CYS A 138 3.74 -17.88 -3.08
CA CYS A 138 4.52 -17.66 -1.85
C CYS A 138 3.90 -18.29 -0.58
N GLY A 139 2.76 -18.97 -0.70
CA GLY A 139 2.10 -19.65 0.43
C GLY A 139 1.09 -18.78 1.18
N PHE A 140 0.70 -17.61 0.64
CA PHE A 140 -0.28 -16.71 1.23
C PHE A 140 -1.60 -16.74 0.44
N ASN A 141 -2.71 -17.06 1.12
CA ASN A 141 -4.03 -17.10 0.49
C ASN A 141 -4.77 -15.77 0.70
N LEU A 142 -4.62 -14.85 -0.25
CA LEU A 142 -5.26 -13.53 -0.21
C LEU A 142 -6.78 -13.67 -0.40
N GLN A 143 -7.55 -13.44 0.68
CA GLN A 143 -9.03 -13.56 0.69
C GLN A 143 -9.70 -12.24 0.29
N ASN A 144 -9.28 -11.12 0.90
CA ASN A 144 -9.90 -9.81 0.74
C ASN A 144 -9.04 -8.92 -0.17
N HIS A 145 -8.92 -9.31 -1.45
CA HIS A 145 -8.21 -8.47 -2.43
C HIS A 145 -8.90 -7.13 -2.60
N HIS A 146 -8.12 -6.05 -2.74
CA HIS A 146 -8.54 -4.65 -2.70
C HIS A 146 -8.98 -4.13 -1.31
N HIS A 147 -8.55 -4.80 -0.26
CA HIS A 147 -8.49 -4.22 1.07
C HIS A 147 -7.03 -3.87 1.37
N ALA A 148 -6.71 -2.59 1.53
CA ALA A 148 -5.32 -2.10 1.56
C ALA A 148 -4.42 -2.87 2.55
N LEU A 149 -4.92 -3.24 3.74
CA LEU A 149 -4.11 -4.03 4.68
C LEU A 149 -3.89 -5.47 4.17
N ALA A 150 -4.91 -6.13 3.63
CA ALA A 150 -4.76 -7.49 3.11
C ALA A 150 -3.80 -7.55 1.92
N ASP A 151 -3.82 -6.53 1.06
CA ASP A 151 -2.91 -6.41 -0.07
C ASP A 151 -1.47 -6.08 0.38
N ALA A 152 -1.31 -5.24 1.42
CA ALA A 152 -0.02 -5.00 2.06
C ALA A 152 0.53 -6.27 2.75
N GLU A 153 -0.30 -7.09 3.40
CA GLU A 153 0.10 -8.39 3.98
C GLU A 153 0.59 -9.36 2.90
N ALA A 154 -0.14 -9.47 1.80
CA ALA A 154 0.28 -10.26 0.65
C ALA A 154 1.62 -9.76 0.08
N CYS A 155 1.77 -8.44 -0.05
CA CYS A 155 3.02 -7.81 -0.49
C CYS A 155 4.19 -8.10 0.46
N ALA A 156 3.95 -8.07 1.79
CA ALA A 156 4.96 -8.39 2.80
C ALA A 156 5.45 -9.84 2.67
N VAL A 157 4.52 -10.81 2.57
CA VAL A 157 4.87 -12.24 2.40
C VAL A 157 5.64 -12.47 1.10
N ILE A 158 5.22 -11.86 -0.01
CA ILE A 158 5.94 -11.91 -1.27
C ILE A 158 7.36 -11.36 -1.11
N SER A 159 7.49 -10.22 -0.43
CA SER A 159 8.77 -9.54 -0.24
C SER A 159 9.73 -10.35 0.62
N LEU A 160 9.24 -10.98 1.69
CA LEU A 160 10.02 -11.90 2.53
C LEU A 160 10.58 -13.11 1.76
N LYS A 161 9.87 -13.55 0.72
CA LYS A 161 10.29 -14.70 -0.12
C LYS A 161 11.22 -14.29 -1.26
N LEU A 162 11.06 -13.07 -1.78
CA LEU A 162 11.68 -12.69 -3.04
C LEU A 162 12.83 -11.67 -2.90
N PHE A 163 13.03 -11.03 -1.76
CA PHE A 163 14.17 -10.13 -1.52
C PHE A 163 15.18 -10.76 -0.58
#